data_58afb065e93b6ce7e924c87fb9be861b
#
_entry.id   58afb065e93b6ce7e924c87fb9be861b
#
_cell.length_a   1.000
_cell.length_b   1.000
_cell.length_c   1.000
_cell.angle_alpha   90.00
_cell.angle_beta   90.00
_cell.angle_gamma   90.00
#
_symmetry.space_group_name_H-M   'P 1'
#
loop_
_entity.id
_entity.type
_entity.pdbx_description
1 polymer ?
#
loop_
_entity_poly.entity_id
_entity_poly.type
_entity_poly.pdbx_seq_one_letter_code
_entity_poly.pdbx_strand_id
1 'polypeptide(L)'
;MREDAALVREGVFPLADIVCLRAGEWARHDGGGSHTTNAAPGKDNVAPLSVEMLKLAGAGDSAHPWRCRYLGSTDGLSVCTVHAHRPLQCRTLFCTHTAPLEQLMERGDFLNREQLFALLAEGEPRAALWAQLARAHEEACSAADYFRCCAGTSDEARARRAEIERYDRAFRQLCVERQALEPDLLPLVLGRPLAALPRP
;
A
#
# COMPACT_ATOMS: atom_id res chain seq x y z
N MET A 1 15.59 3.08 -1.40
CA MET A 1 15.08 3.07 -0.01
C MET A 1 15.43 4.34 0.79
N ARG A 2 16.70 4.62 1.10
CA ARG A 2 17.05 5.85 1.84
C ARG A 2 16.64 7.13 1.11
N GLU A 3 16.77 7.17 -0.21
CA GLU A 3 16.35 8.29 -1.05
C GLU A 3 14.85 8.55 -0.97
N ASP A 4 14.01 7.50 -1.05
CA ASP A 4 12.56 7.67 -0.97
C ASP A 4 12.12 8.17 0.41
N ALA A 5 12.77 7.66 1.47
CA ALA A 5 12.53 8.15 2.82
C ALA A 5 12.98 9.61 3.01
N ALA A 6 14.07 10.03 2.36
CA ALA A 6 14.52 11.43 2.35
C ALA A 6 13.48 12.34 1.68
N LEU A 7 12.90 11.94 0.55
CA LEU A 7 11.84 12.69 -0.13
C LEU A 7 10.62 12.94 0.76
N VAL A 8 10.26 11.96 1.58
CA VAL A 8 9.17 12.11 2.56
C VAL A 8 9.58 13.07 3.68
N ARG A 9 10.78 12.91 4.26
CA ARG A 9 11.29 13.78 5.32
C ARG A 9 11.43 15.23 4.87
N GLU A 10 11.82 15.45 3.63
CA GLU A 10 11.95 16.78 3.01
C GLU A 10 10.60 17.39 2.60
N GLY A 11 9.50 16.68 2.81
CA GLY A 11 8.14 17.16 2.52
C GLY A 11 7.79 17.17 1.03
N VAL A 12 8.56 16.51 0.18
CA VAL A 12 8.22 16.34 -1.26
C VAL A 12 6.93 15.54 -1.39
N PHE A 13 6.75 14.53 -0.54
CA PHE A 13 5.52 13.77 -0.43
C PHE A 13 4.94 13.92 0.98
N PRO A 14 3.75 14.56 1.12
CA PRO A 14 3.01 14.54 2.38
C PRO A 14 2.73 13.11 2.83
N LEU A 15 2.75 12.85 4.13
CA LEU A 15 2.45 11.54 4.70
C LEU A 15 1.04 11.03 4.31
N ALA A 16 0.09 11.95 4.18
CA ALA A 16 -1.28 11.67 3.73
C ALA A 16 -1.35 11.15 2.27
N ASP A 17 -0.29 11.35 1.49
CA ASP A 17 -0.21 10.88 0.11
C ASP A 17 0.41 9.48 -0.01
N ILE A 18 0.74 8.86 1.11
CA ILE A 18 1.38 7.55 1.15
C ILE A 18 0.41 6.52 1.69
N VAL A 19 0.38 5.36 1.03
CA VAL A 19 -0.40 4.20 1.48
C VAL A 19 0.53 3.02 1.72
N CYS A 20 0.30 2.31 2.81
CA CYS A 20 0.95 1.05 3.10
C CYS A 20 0.17 -0.10 2.45
N LEU A 21 0.85 -0.88 1.62
CA LEU A 21 0.41 -2.20 1.21
C LEU A 21 1.07 -3.21 2.14
N ARG A 22 0.26 -3.97 2.88
CA ARG A 22 0.74 -4.88 3.92
C ARG A 22 1.22 -6.20 3.35
N ALA A 23 2.15 -6.86 4.00
CA ALA A 23 2.53 -8.23 3.66
C ALA A 23 1.29 -9.15 3.68
N GLY A 24 1.16 -10.02 2.70
CA GLY A 24 -0.01 -10.88 2.53
C GLY A 24 -1.21 -10.22 1.84
N GLU A 25 -1.19 -8.91 1.64
CA GLU A 25 -2.23 -8.20 0.90
C GLU A 25 -2.17 -8.59 -0.59
N TRP A 26 -3.33 -8.91 -1.17
CA TRP A 26 -3.38 -9.26 -2.58
C TRP A 26 -3.23 -8.02 -3.46
N ALA A 27 -2.24 -8.06 -4.31
CA ALA A 27 -1.96 -7.03 -5.28
C ALA A 27 -2.00 -7.60 -6.70
N ARG A 28 -2.45 -6.78 -7.64
CA ARG A 28 -2.37 -7.13 -9.05
C ARG A 28 -0.91 -6.99 -9.49
N HIS A 29 -0.37 -8.05 -10.02
CA HIS A 29 0.87 -8.04 -10.77
C HIS A 29 0.49 -7.82 -12.23
N ASP A 30 0.89 -6.69 -12.81
CA ASP A 30 0.80 -6.50 -14.25
C ASP A 30 1.95 -7.29 -14.89
N GLY A 31 1.98 -8.59 -14.59
CA GLY A 31 3.05 -9.48 -14.98
C GLY A 31 3.31 -9.38 -16.46
N GLY A 32 4.50 -8.94 -16.82
CA GLY A 32 5.12 -9.22 -18.09
C GLY A 32 5.35 -10.73 -18.22
N GLY A 33 4.30 -11.50 -18.06
CA GLY A 33 4.31 -12.91 -18.38
C GLY A 33 4.69 -13.00 -19.85
N SER A 34 5.80 -13.70 -20.12
CA SER A 34 6.23 -14.17 -21.41
C SER A 34 5.15 -14.04 -22.47
N HIS A 35 5.44 -13.34 -23.57
CA HIS A 35 4.58 -13.15 -24.75
C HIS A 35 4.16 -14.45 -25.47
N THR A 36 4.07 -15.57 -24.77
CA THR A 36 3.83 -16.89 -25.37
C THR A 36 2.48 -17.52 -25.04
N THR A 37 1.60 -16.86 -24.30
CA THR A 37 0.24 -17.38 -24.15
C THR A 37 -0.79 -16.31 -24.48
N ASN A 38 -1.67 -16.61 -25.46
CA ASN A 38 -2.92 -15.91 -25.78
C ASN A 38 -3.93 -15.99 -24.61
N ALA A 39 -3.50 -15.83 -23.37
CA ALA A 39 -4.40 -15.74 -22.24
C ALA A 39 -5.05 -14.37 -22.28
N ALA A 40 -6.37 -14.36 -22.41
CA ALA A 40 -7.20 -13.18 -22.20
C ALA A 40 -6.81 -12.49 -20.89
N PRO A 41 -6.98 -11.14 -20.75
CA PRO A 41 -6.72 -10.44 -19.50
C PRO A 41 -7.68 -11.01 -18.43
N GLY A 42 -7.29 -12.12 -17.85
CA GLY A 42 -8.06 -12.90 -16.91
C GLY A 42 -7.57 -12.67 -15.49
N LYS A 43 -8.38 -13.09 -14.55
CA LYS A 43 -8.28 -12.98 -13.10
C LYS A 43 -6.96 -13.47 -12.47
N ASP A 44 -5.96 -13.85 -13.24
CA ASP A 44 -4.88 -14.75 -12.82
C ASP A 44 -3.58 -14.05 -12.41
N ASN A 45 -3.55 -12.70 -12.41
CA ASN A 45 -2.33 -11.95 -12.07
C ASN A 45 -2.42 -11.29 -10.69
N VAL A 46 -3.15 -11.86 -9.75
CA VAL A 46 -3.26 -11.34 -8.38
C VAL A 46 -2.54 -12.31 -7.46
N ALA A 47 -1.52 -11.83 -6.77
CA ALA A 47 -0.76 -12.62 -5.82
C ALA A 47 -0.59 -11.87 -4.49
N PRO A 48 -0.41 -12.57 -3.37
CA PRO A 48 -0.12 -11.93 -2.10
C PRO A 48 1.28 -11.31 -2.12
N LEU A 49 1.40 -10.11 -1.58
CA LEU A 49 2.68 -9.46 -1.38
C LEU A 49 3.51 -10.25 -0.36
N SER A 50 4.76 -10.56 -0.71
CA SER A 50 5.69 -11.24 0.20
C SER A 50 6.18 -10.32 1.32
N VAL A 51 6.24 -9.02 1.05
CA VAL A 51 6.74 -7.98 1.96
C VAL A 51 5.83 -6.77 1.97
N GLU A 52 5.89 -6.02 3.06
CA GLU A 52 5.25 -4.71 3.15
C GLU A 52 5.95 -3.68 2.26
N MET A 53 5.17 -2.81 1.63
CA MET A 53 5.71 -1.71 0.84
C MET A 53 4.87 -0.44 0.98
N LEU A 54 5.54 0.71 0.95
CA LEU A 54 4.91 2.01 0.87
C LEU A 54 4.84 2.47 -0.58
N LYS A 55 3.72 3.04 -0.98
CA LYS A 55 3.53 3.60 -2.33
C LYS A 55 2.74 4.91 -2.25
N LEU A 56 2.83 5.72 -3.30
CA LEU A 56 1.98 6.90 -3.44
C LEU A 56 0.52 6.47 -3.65
N ALA A 57 -0.39 7.14 -2.95
CA ALA A 57 -1.81 6.91 -3.07
C ALA A 57 -2.35 7.32 -4.45
N GLY A 58 -3.46 6.72 -4.85
CA GLY A 58 -4.19 7.14 -6.04
C GLY A 58 -4.86 8.50 -5.85
N ALA A 59 -5.31 9.09 -6.95
CA ALA A 59 -5.96 10.40 -6.97
C ALA A 59 -7.36 10.40 -6.31
N GLY A 60 -7.91 9.24 -6.02
CA GLY A 60 -9.29 9.13 -5.49
C GLY A 60 -10.38 9.39 -6.55
N ASP A 61 -10.01 9.50 -7.82
CA ASP A 61 -10.95 9.64 -8.92
C ASP A 61 -11.81 8.37 -9.04
N SER A 62 -13.13 8.52 -9.00
CA SER A 62 -14.06 7.40 -9.09
C SER A 62 -13.96 6.63 -10.41
N ALA A 63 -13.60 7.30 -11.51
CA ALA A 63 -13.44 6.69 -12.82
C ALA A 63 -12.09 5.93 -12.94
N HIS A 64 -11.06 6.42 -12.27
CA HIS A 64 -9.71 5.88 -12.32
C HIS A 64 -9.07 5.89 -10.92
N PRO A 65 -9.53 5.06 -9.96
CA PRO A 65 -9.10 5.12 -8.56
C PRO A 65 -7.60 4.80 -8.36
N TRP A 66 -6.99 4.15 -9.34
CA TRP A 66 -5.56 3.82 -9.39
C TRP A 66 -4.69 4.90 -10.05
N ARG A 67 -5.30 5.93 -10.66
CA ARG A 67 -4.56 7.03 -11.30
C ARG A 67 -3.65 7.70 -10.27
N CYS A 68 -2.39 7.90 -10.63
CA CYS A 68 -1.44 8.60 -9.77
C CYS A 68 -1.92 10.03 -9.47
N ARG A 69 -1.92 10.44 -8.21
CA ARG A 69 -2.33 11.80 -7.82
C ARG A 69 -1.39 12.89 -8.31
N TYR A 70 -0.16 12.53 -8.65
CA TYR A 70 0.84 13.43 -9.24
C TYR A 70 0.84 13.43 -10.78
N LEU A 71 -0.18 12.81 -11.39
CA LEU A 71 -0.37 12.89 -12.82
C LEU A 71 -1.21 14.14 -13.14
N GLY A 72 -0.53 15.17 -13.65
CA GLY A 72 -1.13 16.41 -14.15
C GLY A 72 -1.33 16.39 -15.65
N SER A 73 -1.79 17.53 -16.18
CA SER A 73 -1.90 17.77 -17.62
C SER A 73 -1.30 19.14 -17.96
N THR A 74 -0.47 19.19 -18.99
CA THR A 74 0.07 20.44 -19.57
C THR A 74 -0.11 20.36 -21.07
N ASP A 75 -0.79 21.34 -21.64
CA ASP A 75 -1.09 21.42 -23.09
C ASP A 75 -1.75 20.13 -23.65
N GLY A 76 -2.63 19.50 -22.85
CA GLY A 76 -3.31 18.24 -23.21
C GLY A 76 -2.44 16.98 -23.08
N LEU A 77 -1.18 17.10 -22.68
CA LEU A 77 -0.30 15.97 -22.41
C LEU A 77 -0.29 15.61 -20.93
N SER A 78 -0.32 14.30 -20.64
CA SER A 78 -0.16 13.81 -19.29
C SER A 78 1.28 13.96 -18.84
N VAL A 79 1.50 14.65 -17.72
CA VAL A 79 2.83 14.91 -17.15
C VAL A 79 2.90 14.50 -15.68
N CYS A 80 4.04 14.00 -15.25
CA CYS A 80 4.31 13.76 -13.84
C CYS A 80 4.79 15.06 -13.17
N THR A 81 3.99 15.60 -12.26
CA THR A 81 4.29 16.88 -11.57
C THR A 81 5.50 16.80 -10.63
N VAL A 82 5.89 15.59 -10.23
CA VAL A 82 7.06 15.30 -9.36
C VAL A 82 8.15 14.53 -10.11
N HIS A 83 8.26 14.72 -11.43
CA HIS A 83 9.14 13.90 -12.28
C HIS A 83 10.59 13.88 -11.80
N ALA A 84 11.13 15.02 -11.33
CA ALA A 84 12.50 15.12 -10.84
C ALA A 84 12.74 14.36 -9.51
N HIS A 85 11.66 14.16 -8.73
CA HIS A 85 11.70 13.55 -7.39
C HIS A 85 10.93 12.24 -7.35
N ARG A 86 10.88 11.50 -8.46
CA ARG A 86 10.15 10.23 -8.53
C ARG A 86 10.72 9.20 -7.54
N PRO A 87 9.86 8.53 -6.74
CA PRO A 87 10.30 7.40 -5.92
C PRO A 87 10.90 6.28 -6.77
N LEU A 88 11.66 5.40 -6.14
CA LEU A 88 12.31 4.27 -6.80
C LEU A 88 11.33 3.44 -7.64
N GLN A 89 10.15 3.14 -7.12
CA GLN A 89 9.09 2.42 -7.83
C GLN A 89 8.71 3.11 -9.14
N CYS A 90 8.56 4.44 -9.13
CA CYS A 90 8.20 5.20 -10.33
C CYS A 90 9.35 5.31 -11.32
N ARG A 91 10.61 5.28 -10.83
CA ARG A 91 11.80 5.32 -11.69
C ARG A 91 12.06 3.99 -12.38
N THR A 92 11.68 2.89 -11.74
CA THR A 92 11.87 1.52 -12.28
C THR A 92 10.68 0.99 -13.06
N LEU A 93 9.50 1.62 -12.91
CA LEU A 93 8.31 1.21 -13.68
C LEU A 93 8.35 1.76 -15.09
N PHE A 94 8.49 0.88 -16.06
CA PHE A 94 8.30 1.17 -17.47
C PHE A 94 7.09 0.38 -17.98
N CYS A 95 6.11 1.05 -18.60
CA CYS A 95 4.88 0.41 -19.09
C CYS A 95 5.14 -0.72 -20.10
N THR A 96 6.29 -0.68 -20.78
CA THR A 96 6.70 -1.69 -21.77
C THR A 96 7.61 -2.77 -21.19
N HIS A 97 8.09 -2.60 -19.93
CA HIS A 97 9.05 -3.51 -19.33
C HIS A 97 8.96 -3.45 -17.80
N THR A 98 8.18 -4.33 -17.19
CA THR A 98 7.91 -4.36 -15.76
C THR A 98 8.90 -5.16 -14.93
N ALA A 99 9.72 -6.01 -15.58
CA ALA A 99 10.66 -6.90 -14.91
C ALA A 99 11.59 -6.25 -13.86
N PRO A 100 12.12 -5.01 -14.05
CA PRO A 100 12.91 -4.36 -13.00
C PRO A 100 12.12 -4.07 -11.73
N LEU A 101 10.83 -3.71 -11.85
CA LEU A 101 9.96 -3.50 -10.70
C LEU A 101 9.63 -4.83 -10.00
N GLU A 102 9.36 -5.88 -10.76
CA GLU A 102 9.10 -7.24 -10.25
C GLU A 102 10.29 -7.77 -9.45
N GLN A 103 11.51 -7.59 -9.96
CA GLN A 103 12.74 -7.94 -9.24
C GLN A 103 12.91 -7.15 -7.93
N LEU A 104 12.51 -5.87 -7.89
CA LEU A 104 12.48 -5.11 -6.65
C LEU A 104 11.46 -5.68 -5.66
N MET A 105 10.29 -6.11 -6.15
CA MET A 105 9.25 -6.73 -5.33
C MET A 105 9.74 -8.06 -4.74
N GLU A 106 10.37 -8.90 -5.55
CA GLU A 106 10.94 -10.18 -5.08
C GLU A 106 12.02 -10.00 -4.02
N ARG A 107 12.87 -8.99 -4.15
CA ARG A 107 13.93 -8.69 -3.18
C ARG A 107 13.43 -7.97 -1.93
N GLY A 108 12.22 -7.45 -1.96
CA GLY A 108 11.70 -6.63 -0.87
C GLY A 108 12.41 -5.29 -0.69
N ASP A 109 13.01 -4.76 -1.75
CA ASP A 109 13.81 -3.53 -1.75
C ASP A 109 12.94 -2.26 -1.75
N PHE A 110 11.83 -2.26 -1.00
CA PHE A 110 10.94 -1.11 -0.85
C PHE A 110 11.05 -0.48 0.53
N LEU A 111 10.71 0.80 0.60
CA LEU A 111 10.51 1.48 1.87
C LEU A 111 9.28 0.87 2.56
N ASN A 112 9.43 0.50 3.83
CA ASN A 112 8.35 0.02 4.69
C ASN A 112 8.07 1.00 5.84
N ARG A 113 7.01 0.76 6.61
CA ARG A 113 6.61 1.63 7.73
C ARG A 113 7.68 1.72 8.81
N GLU A 114 8.30 0.60 9.16
CA GLU A 114 9.33 0.57 10.21
C GLU A 114 10.51 1.49 9.87
N GLN A 115 11.00 1.38 8.64
CA GLN A 115 12.10 2.22 8.14
C GLN A 115 11.72 3.70 8.07
N LEU A 116 10.49 3.99 7.59
CA LEU A 116 10.01 5.37 7.50
C LEU A 116 9.85 5.98 8.89
N PHE A 117 9.17 5.29 9.81
CA PHE A 117 8.93 5.83 11.15
C PHE A 117 10.21 5.96 11.97
N ALA A 118 11.18 5.06 11.81
CA ALA A 118 12.50 5.20 12.40
C ALA A 118 13.23 6.47 11.92
N LEU A 119 13.13 6.78 10.62
CA LEU A 119 13.72 8.00 10.06
C LEU A 119 13.00 9.27 10.53
N LEU A 120 11.67 9.22 10.62
CA LEU A 120 10.86 10.37 11.04
C LEU A 120 10.98 10.68 12.54
N ALA A 121 11.38 9.70 13.37
CA ALA A 121 11.42 9.85 14.82
C ALA A 121 12.35 10.99 15.31
N GLU A 122 13.32 11.41 14.50
CA GLU A 122 14.19 12.53 14.82
C GLU A 122 13.47 13.90 14.76
N GLY A 123 12.38 14.01 14.00
CA GLY A 123 11.67 15.28 13.77
C GLY A 123 10.15 15.21 14.01
N GLU A 124 9.57 14.02 14.11
CA GLU A 124 8.14 13.80 14.35
C GLU A 124 7.93 12.96 15.62
N PRO A 125 7.57 13.61 16.73
CA PRO A 125 7.42 12.93 18.03
C PRO A 125 6.39 11.79 18.03
N ARG A 126 5.41 11.83 17.13
CA ARG A 126 4.36 10.80 17.03
C ARG A 126 4.77 9.56 16.25
N ALA A 127 5.92 9.57 15.56
CA ALA A 127 6.38 8.45 14.76
C ALA A 127 6.51 7.14 15.56
N ALA A 128 6.95 7.23 16.81
CA ALA A 128 7.03 6.08 17.72
C ALA A 128 5.64 5.52 18.06
N LEU A 129 4.64 6.38 18.28
CA LEU A 129 3.25 5.98 18.47
C LEU A 129 2.70 5.31 17.20
N TRP A 130 2.95 5.88 16.02
CA TRP A 130 2.51 5.28 14.75
C TRP A 130 3.09 3.88 14.53
N ALA A 131 4.36 3.68 14.87
CA ALA A 131 4.99 2.36 14.81
C ALA A 131 4.34 1.34 15.76
N GLN A 132 3.95 1.77 16.97
CA GLN A 132 3.23 0.92 17.92
C GLN A 132 1.83 0.58 17.44
N LEU A 133 1.08 1.57 16.93
CA LEU A 133 -0.27 1.36 16.40
C LEU A 133 -0.25 0.43 15.19
N ALA A 134 0.72 0.59 14.29
CA ALA A 134 0.89 -0.28 13.12
C ALA A 134 1.12 -1.74 13.54
N ARG A 135 2.00 -1.99 14.51
CA ARG A 135 2.28 -3.34 15.03
C ARG A 135 1.06 -3.94 15.72
N ALA A 136 0.44 -3.22 16.66
CA ALA A 136 -0.74 -3.71 17.38
C ALA A 136 -1.89 -4.03 16.42
N HIS A 137 -2.09 -3.22 15.39
CA HIS A 137 -3.10 -3.48 14.37
C HIS A 137 -2.76 -4.72 13.54
N GLU A 138 -1.51 -4.91 13.11
CA GLU A 138 -1.10 -6.07 12.31
C GLU A 138 -1.18 -7.38 13.11
N GLU A 139 -0.84 -7.37 14.41
CA GLU A 139 -0.98 -8.51 15.30
C GLU A 139 -2.44 -8.96 15.46
N ALA A 140 -3.38 -8.02 15.52
CA ALA A 140 -4.79 -8.31 15.73
C ALA A 140 -5.58 -8.58 14.43
N CYS A 141 -5.19 -7.97 13.32
CA CYS A 141 -5.88 -8.08 12.03
C CYS A 141 -4.90 -8.11 10.85
N SER A 142 -4.04 -9.14 10.84
CA SER A 142 -3.08 -9.38 9.77
C SER A 142 -3.76 -9.51 8.40
N ALA A 143 -3.20 -8.85 7.39
CA ALA A 143 -3.69 -8.98 6.02
C ALA A 143 -3.56 -10.42 5.51
N ALA A 144 -2.47 -11.11 5.85
CA ALA A 144 -2.26 -12.50 5.47
C ALA A 144 -3.35 -13.43 6.04
N ASP A 145 -3.72 -13.25 7.32
CA ASP A 145 -4.80 -14.03 7.94
C ASP A 145 -6.15 -13.73 7.32
N TYR A 146 -6.44 -12.47 7.06
CA TYR A 146 -7.66 -12.05 6.39
C TYR A 146 -7.83 -12.73 5.03
N PHE A 147 -6.81 -12.69 4.18
CA PHE A 147 -6.88 -13.30 2.85
C PHE A 147 -6.91 -14.81 2.89
N ARG A 148 -6.26 -15.45 3.85
CA ARG A 148 -6.39 -16.89 4.10
C ARG A 148 -7.84 -17.26 4.41
N CYS A 149 -8.53 -16.45 5.22
CA CYS A 149 -9.96 -16.62 5.49
C CYS A 149 -10.84 -16.33 4.26
N CYS A 150 -10.43 -15.39 3.39
CA CYS A 150 -11.16 -15.13 2.14
C CYS A 150 -11.10 -16.31 1.15
N ALA A 151 -9.99 -17.02 1.12
CA ALA A 151 -9.85 -18.25 0.30
C ALA A 151 -10.59 -19.45 0.89
N GLY A 152 -10.90 -19.43 2.19
CA GLY A 152 -11.63 -20.52 2.88
C GLY A 152 -13.13 -20.42 2.64
N THR A 153 -13.79 -21.60 2.45
CA THR A 153 -15.24 -21.72 2.25
C THR A 153 -16.00 -22.17 3.51
N SER A 154 -15.30 -22.54 4.57
CA SER A 154 -15.92 -23.02 5.82
C SER A 154 -16.62 -21.90 6.59
N ASP A 155 -17.57 -22.27 7.44
CA ASP A 155 -18.24 -21.33 8.35
C ASP A 155 -17.27 -20.64 9.30
N GLU A 156 -16.27 -21.37 9.77
CA GLU A 156 -15.21 -20.86 10.62
C GLU A 156 -14.37 -19.79 9.91
N ALA A 157 -13.99 -20.03 8.64
CA ALA A 157 -13.27 -19.05 7.85
C ALA A 157 -14.10 -17.77 7.65
N ARG A 158 -15.41 -17.92 7.38
CA ARG A 158 -16.34 -16.78 7.25
C ARG A 158 -16.48 -16.00 8.55
N ALA A 159 -16.65 -16.71 9.68
CA ALA A 159 -16.75 -16.09 11.00
C ALA A 159 -15.45 -15.34 11.38
N ARG A 160 -14.32 -15.97 11.17
CA ARG A 160 -13.01 -15.34 11.44
C ARG A 160 -12.78 -14.10 10.59
N ARG A 161 -13.10 -14.14 9.30
CA ARG A 161 -13.03 -12.98 8.42
C ARG A 161 -13.87 -11.82 8.95
N ALA A 162 -15.14 -12.10 9.31
CA ALA A 162 -16.05 -11.08 9.84
C ALA A 162 -15.52 -10.47 11.16
N GLU A 163 -14.88 -11.27 12.00
CA GLU A 163 -14.23 -10.82 13.23
C GLU A 163 -13.07 -9.87 12.91
N ILE A 164 -12.18 -10.24 11.99
CA ILE A 164 -11.05 -9.41 11.57
C ILE A 164 -11.53 -8.07 10.98
N GLU A 165 -12.54 -8.09 10.10
CA GLU A 165 -13.13 -6.87 9.52
C GLU A 165 -13.75 -5.96 10.58
N ARG A 166 -14.43 -6.55 11.58
CA ARG A 166 -15.00 -5.79 12.69
C ARG A 166 -13.90 -5.15 13.55
N TYR A 167 -12.84 -5.90 13.85
CA TYR A 167 -11.71 -5.38 14.61
C TYR A 167 -10.98 -4.26 13.85
N ASP A 168 -10.65 -4.46 12.57
CA ASP A 168 -10.02 -3.44 11.72
C ASP A 168 -10.81 -2.12 11.76
N ARG A 169 -12.13 -2.21 11.60
CA ARG A 169 -13.01 -1.04 11.62
C ARG A 169 -13.01 -0.35 12.99
N ALA A 170 -13.17 -1.12 14.06
CA ALA A 170 -13.19 -0.58 15.42
C ALA A 170 -11.86 0.05 15.82
N PHE A 171 -10.74 -0.57 15.45
CA PHE A 171 -9.40 -0.06 15.74
C PHE A 171 -9.17 1.29 15.03
N ARG A 172 -9.53 1.40 13.73
CA ARG A 172 -9.43 2.65 12.96
C ARG A 172 -10.28 3.75 13.58
N GLN A 173 -11.53 3.43 13.91
CA GLN A 173 -12.44 4.37 14.56
C GLN A 173 -11.86 4.86 15.90
N LEU A 174 -11.37 3.96 16.73
CA LEU A 174 -10.78 4.31 18.03
C LEU A 174 -9.54 5.21 17.88
N CYS A 175 -8.68 4.94 16.89
CA CYS A 175 -7.51 5.79 16.63
C CYS A 175 -7.91 7.23 16.30
N VAL A 176 -8.98 7.44 15.55
CA VAL A 176 -9.49 8.78 15.21
C VAL A 176 -10.18 9.42 16.41
N GLU A 177 -11.07 8.71 17.10
CA GLU A 177 -11.80 9.22 18.27
C GLU A 177 -10.85 9.63 19.41
N ARG A 178 -9.76 8.90 19.60
CA ARG A 178 -8.72 9.21 20.57
C ARG A 178 -7.67 10.20 20.09
N GLN A 179 -7.83 10.72 18.88
CA GLN A 179 -6.88 11.65 18.25
C GLN A 179 -5.44 11.08 18.17
N ALA A 180 -5.32 9.75 18.14
CA ALA A 180 -4.04 9.08 17.98
C ALA A 180 -3.55 9.10 16.54
N LEU A 181 -4.49 9.16 15.58
CA LEU A 181 -4.23 9.31 14.14
C LEU A 181 -5.24 10.25 13.50
N GLU A 182 -4.78 11.12 12.65
CA GLU A 182 -5.63 11.86 11.71
C GLU A 182 -6.20 10.88 10.65
N PRO A 183 -7.43 11.10 10.16
CA PRO A 183 -8.08 10.19 9.20
C PRO A 183 -7.26 9.94 7.93
N ASP A 184 -6.53 10.93 7.43
CA ASP A 184 -5.71 10.85 6.24
C ASP A 184 -4.39 10.08 6.44
N LEU A 185 -3.95 9.87 7.68
CA LEU A 185 -2.81 9.03 8.03
C LEU A 185 -3.16 7.54 8.21
N LEU A 186 -4.45 7.19 8.33
CA LEU A 186 -4.86 5.80 8.46
C LEU A 186 -4.33 4.87 7.36
N PRO A 187 -4.33 5.28 6.06
CA PRO A 187 -3.80 4.43 4.99
C PRO A 187 -2.29 4.18 5.09
N LEU A 188 -1.54 5.13 5.63
CA LEU A 188 -0.11 4.96 5.87
C LEU A 188 0.14 4.05 7.08
N VAL A 189 -0.49 4.35 8.22
CA VAL A 189 -0.15 3.69 9.49
C VAL A 189 -0.79 2.30 9.60
N LEU A 190 -2.05 2.15 9.20
CA LEU A 190 -2.81 0.90 9.34
C LEU A 190 -3.03 0.15 8.01
N GLY A 191 -2.50 0.69 6.90
CA GLY A 191 -2.78 0.16 5.57
C GLY A 191 -4.22 0.45 5.10
N ARG A 192 -4.62 -0.14 4.00
CA ARG A 192 -5.99 0.00 3.48
C ARG A 192 -6.99 -0.76 4.35
N PRO A 193 -8.26 -0.30 4.49
CA PRO A 193 -9.30 -1.05 5.18
C PRO A 193 -9.47 -2.45 4.58
N LEU A 194 -9.44 -3.49 5.40
CA LEU A 194 -9.50 -4.88 4.91
C LEU A 194 -10.78 -5.17 4.12
N ALA A 195 -11.92 -4.66 4.58
CA ALA A 195 -13.20 -4.85 3.89
C ALA A 195 -13.27 -4.19 2.50
N ALA A 196 -12.39 -3.22 2.20
CA ALA A 196 -12.32 -2.52 0.92
C ALA A 196 -11.33 -3.19 -0.07
N LEU A 197 -10.59 -4.20 0.37
CA LEU A 197 -9.61 -4.87 -0.49
C LEU A 197 -10.29 -5.82 -1.47
N PRO A 198 -9.76 -5.94 -2.72
CA PRO A 198 -10.24 -6.93 -3.66
C PRO A 198 -10.03 -8.32 -3.07
N ARG A 199 -11.03 -9.17 -3.22
CA ARG A 199 -10.97 -10.56 -2.78
C ARG A 199 -10.48 -11.44 -3.94
N PRO A 200 -9.76 -12.54 -3.66
CA PRO A 200 -9.34 -13.50 -4.67
C PRO A 200 -10.52 -14.17 -5.38
#